data_7cf084f56ac6e46f132f06607ac0d349
#
_entry.id   7cf084f56ac6e46f132f06607ac0d349
#
_cell.length_a   1.000
_cell.length_b   1.000
_cell.length_c   1.000
_cell.angle_alpha   90.00
_cell.angle_beta   90.00
_cell.angle_gamma   90.00
#
_symmetry.space_group_name_H-M   'P 1'
#
loop_
_entity.id
_entity.type
_entity.pdbx_description
1 polymer ?
#
loop_
_entity_poly.entity_id
_entity_poly.type
_entity_poly.pdbx_seq_one_letter_code
_entity_poly.pdbx_strand_id
1 'polypeptide(L)'
;MKKTVGENLKMFRIKKGLSMEEAGKKIGVSAPAILKYERNKIIASLERLEEFAKIYDTTIDEILNIDASINIKYDNIFFKEKTSNVKKENIKNYINNKIENYFNLLKLSGITLHNKFGVHLVNTNKEAQSLATKLRIFFQIPIEAPIHNLIYLLENHNIIILTVPKKVSEGLFEGFFEIINNIPVIIVPAAENGYEQRYLVAKYLGELLIMSNNNKEELAENFARALLMPEKSLKIEFGEKRTKIHFNEIIAYSNTYKVSYKNVVKRLLEEGIITASNAKYTNIYINKNNLHEIAFTEEPYNYEKMLYKLIAQGLIQSDSKYI
;
A
#
# COMPACT_ATOMS: atom_id res chain seq x y z
N MET A 1 -13.41 -6.00 -20.92
CA MET A 1 -12.71 -4.69 -20.81
C MET A 1 -13.66 -3.70 -20.16
N LYS A 2 -13.26 -3.05 -19.06
CA LYS A 2 -14.06 -1.95 -18.46
C LYS A 2 -14.01 -0.74 -19.39
N LYS A 3 -15.16 -0.12 -19.62
CA LYS A 3 -15.27 1.08 -20.44
C LYS A 3 -14.67 2.28 -19.69
N THR A 4 -14.03 3.19 -20.41
CA THR A 4 -13.55 4.46 -19.86
C THR A 4 -14.70 5.43 -19.60
N VAL A 5 -14.46 6.49 -18.82
CA VAL A 5 -15.47 7.55 -18.56
C VAL A 5 -16.01 8.12 -19.88
N GLY A 6 -15.16 8.41 -20.84
CA GLY A 6 -15.57 8.91 -22.15
C GLY A 6 -16.40 7.91 -22.95
N GLU A 7 -16.04 6.62 -22.91
CA GLU A 7 -16.84 5.56 -23.53
C GLU A 7 -18.23 5.43 -22.88
N ASN A 8 -18.30 5.60 -21.55
CA ASN A 8 -19.59 5.63 -20.84
C ASN A 8 -20.42 6.85 -21.21
N LEU A 9 -19.81 8.04 -21.25
CA LEU A 9 -20.52 9.25 -21.71
C LEU A 9 -21.09 9.05 -23.12
N LYS A 10 -20.30 8.50 -24.04
CA LYS A 10 -20.77 8.15 -25.39
C LYS A 10 -21.92 7.15 -25.37
N MET A 11 -21.81 6.10 -24.54
CA MET A 11 -22.84 5.06 -24.42
C MET A 11 -24.16 5.66 -23.89
N PHE A 12 -24.13 6.46 -22.83
CA PHE A 12 -25.32 7.07 -22.26
C PHE A 12 -25.97 8.11 -23.20
N ARG A 13 -25.13 8.91 -23.90
CA ARG A 13 -25.65 9.80 -24.94
C ARG A 13 -26.43 9.05 -26.04
N ILE A 14 -25.84 7.97 -26.56
CA ILE A 14 -26.46 7.13 -27.60
C ILE A 14 -27.73 6.46 -27.05
N LYS A 15 -27.69 5.92 -25.82
CA LYS A 15 -28.85 5.31 -25.14
C LYS A 15 -30.00 6.30 -24.98
N LYS A 16 -29.68 7.60 -24.76
CA LYS A 16 -30.67 8.68 -24.68
C LYS A 16 -31.14 9.20 -26.06
N GLY A 17 -30.57 8.69 -27.16
CA GLY A 17 -30.90 9.08 -28.51
C GLY A 17 -30.40 10.47 -28.91
N LEU A 18 -29.43 11.04 -28.22
CA LEU A 18 -28.92 12.39 -28.48
C LEU A 18 -27.74 12.37 -29.46
N SER A 19 -27.76 13.29 -30.44
CA SER A 19 -26.57 13.65 -31.24
C SER A 19 -25.55 14.41 -30.38
N MET A 20 -24.32 14.57 -30.86
CA MET A 20 -23.32 15.39 -30.17
C MET A 20 -23.71 16.87 -30.13
N GLU A 21 -24.38 17.35 -31.17
CA GLU A 21 -24.89 18.71 -31.23
C GLU A 21 -26.01 18.94 -30.20
N GLU A 22 -26.97 18.04 -30.10
CA GLU A 22 -28.07 18.13 -29.12
C GLU A 22 -27.57 18.03 -27.69
N ALA A 23 -26.61 17.11 -27.40
CA ALA A 23 -25.99 17.00 -26.10
C ALA A 23 -25.20 18.28 -25.77
N GLY A 24 -24.42 18.79 -26.73
CA GLY A 24 -23.63 20.01 -26.57
C GLY A 24 -24.52 21.21 -26.28
N LYS A 25 -25.64 21.37 -27.03
CA LYS A 25 -26.62 22.45 -26.82
C LYS A 25 -27.26 22.41 -25.43
N LYS A 26 -27.55 21.21 -24.90
CA LYS A 26 -28.14 21.03 -23.56
C LYS A 26 -27.15 21.37 -22.42
N ILE A 27 -25.87 21.17 -22.63
CA ILE A 27 -24.78 21.40 -21.63
C ILE A 27 -24.10 22.75 -21.82
N GLY A 28 -24.40 23.46 -22.93
CA GLY A 28 -23.75 24.75 -23.23
C GLY A 28 -22.32 24.60 -23.78
N VAL A 29 -22.03 23.51 -24.50
CA VAL A 29 -20.71 23.28 -25.14
C VAL A 29 -20.89 22.91 -26.61
N SER A 30 -19.82 23.01 -27.40
CA SER A 30 -19.85 22.62 -28.82
C SER A 30 -19.80 21.09 -29.01
N ALA A 31 -20.32 20.58 -30.14
CA ALA A 31 -20.24 19.17 -30.49
C ALA A 31 -18.77 18.63 -30.51
N PRO A 32 -17.75 19.36 -31.01
CA PRO A 32 -16.37 19.00 -30.84
C PRO A 32 -15.89 18.85 -29.38
N ALA A 33 -16.46 19.64 -28.45
CA ALA A 33 -16.15 19.49 -27.02
C ALA A 33 -16.72 18.18 -26.47
N ILE A 34 -17.95 17.82 -26.83
CA ILE A 34 -18.56 16.51 -26.51
C ILE A 34 -17.65 15.37 -26.99
N LEU A 35 -17.18 15.44 -28.24
CA LEU A 35 -16.28 14.44 -28.81
C LEU A 35 -14.95 14.33 -28.02
N LYS A 36 -14.42 15.45 -27.50
CA LYS A 36 -13.20 15.44 -26.67
C LYS A 36 -13.44 14.75 -25.33
N TYR A 37 -14.58 14.95 -24.68
CA TYR A 37 -14.99 14.23 -23.46
C TYR A 37 -15.13 12.73 -23.74
N GLU A 38 -15.85 12.36 -24.82
CA GLU A 38 -16.07 10.95 -25.19
C GLU A 38 -14.79 10.20 -25.58
N ARG A 39 -13.76 10.92 -26.03
CA ARG A 39 -12.43 10.37 -26.33
C ARG A 39 -11.43 10.50 -25.17
N ASN A 40 -11.86 10.90 -23.99
CA ASN A 40 -11.00 11.16 -22.83
C ASN A 40 -9.85 12.16 -23.09
N LYS A 41 -10.02 13.06 -24.10
CA LYS A 41 -9.06 14.15 -24.36
C LYS A 41 -9.23 15.32 -23.41
N ILE A 42 -10.40 15.46 -22.80
CA ILE A 42 -10.71 16.41 -21.74
C ILE A 42 -11.37 15.59 -20.62
N ILE A 43 -10.90 15.82 -19.39
CA ILE A 43 -11.50 15.25 -18.20
C ILE A 43 -12.66 16.17 -17.78
N ALA A 44 -13.87 15.62 -17.60
CA ALA A 44 -15.00 16.37 -17.13
C ALA A 44 -14.85 16.70 -15.63
N SER A 45 -15.10 17.96 -15.24
CA SER A 45 -15.22 18.35 -13.83
C SER A 45 -16.44 17.65 -13.19
N LEU A 46 -16.53 17.67 -11.86
CA LEU A 46 -17.68 17.09 -11.15
C LEU A 46 -18.98 17.78 -11.59
N GLU A 47 -19.00 19.09 -11.65
CA GLU A 47 -20.14 19.88 -12.14
C GLU A 47 -20.54 19.46 -13.56
N ARG A 48 -19.56 19.26 -14.43
CA ARG A 48 -19.81 18.78 -15.81
C ARG A 48 -20.33 17.36 -15.85
N LEU A 49 -19.87 16.49 -14.93
CA LEU A 49 -20.42 15.13 -14.79
C LEU A 49 -21.86 15.14 -14.28
N GLU A 50 -22.21 16.06 -13.37
CA GLU A 50 -23.59 16.29 -12.92
C GLU A 50 -24.51 16.71 -14.06
N GLU A 51 -24.05 17.64 -14.91
CA GLU A 51 -24.80 18.05 -16.09
C GLU A 51 -24.99 16.90 -17.08
N PHE A 52 -23.95 16.10 -17.35
CA PHE A 52 -24.06 14.90 -18.16
C PHE A 52 -25.02 13.89 -17.55
N ALA A 53 -24.93 13.62 -16.25
CA ALA A 53 -25.79 12.70 -15.54
C ALA A 53 -27.26 13.11 -15.69
N LYS A 54 -27.54 14.40 -15.50
CA LYS A 54 -28.91 14.99 -15.63
C LYS A 54 -29.47 14.86 -17.04
N ILE A 55 -28.70 15.18 -18.09
CA ILE A 55 -29.22 15.13 -19.46
C ILE A 55 -29.30 13.71 -20.02
N TYR A 56 -28.46 12.80 -19.54
CA TYR A 56 -28.45 11.40 -19.98
C TYR A 56 -29.36 10.51 -19.13
N ASP A 57 -30.01 11.07 -18.08
CA ASP A 57 -30.88 10.33 -17.16
C ASP A 57 -30.16 9.14 -16.54
N THR A 58 -29.03 9.43 -15.93
CA THR A 58 -28.11 8.47 -15.30
C THR A 58 -27.51 9.09 -14.04
N THR A 59 -26.67 8.37 -13.33
CA THR A 59 -25.94 8.87 -12.16
C THR A 59 -24.47 9.12 -12.50
N ILE A 60 -23.79 9.98 -11.72
CA ILE A 60 -22.34 10.17 -11.85
C ILE A 60 -21.62 8.84 -11.66
N ASP A 61 -22.08 8.02 -10.71
CA ASP A 61 -21.50 6.72 -10.42
C ASP A 61 -21.57 5.77 -11.63
N GLU A 62 -22.68 5.80 -12.37
CA GLU A 62 -22.82 5.03 -13.62
C GLU A 62 -21.94 5.58 -14.75
N ILE A 63 -21.81 6.91 -14.88
CA ILE A 63 -20.89 7.54 -15.85
C ILE A 63 -19.45 7.18 -15.53
N LEU A 64 -19.08 7.28 -14.27
CA LEU A 64 -17.76 6.90 -13.79
C LEU A 64 -17.56 5.38 -13.81
N ASN A 65 -18.63 4.58 -14.07
CA ASN A 65 -18.62 3.13 -13.93
C ASN A 65 -18.06 2.73 -12.56
N ILE A 66 -18.45 3.46 -11.53
CA ILE A 66 -18.18 3.09 -10.16
C ILE A 66 -19.08 1.88 -9.91
N ASP A 67 -18.49 0.68 -9.98
CA ASP A 67 -19.20 -0.50 -9.49
C ASP A 67 -19.54 -0.23 -8.03
N ALA A 68 -20.81 -0.20 -7.72
CA ALA A 68 -21.31 -0.11 -6.36
C ALA A 68 -20.85 -1.36 -5.58
N SER A 69 -19.77 -1.27 -4.88
CA SER A 69 -19.06 -2.25 -4.08
C SER A 69 -17.86 -2.91 -4.77
N ILE A 70 -16.68 -2.43 -4.42
CA ILE A 70 -15.46 -3.21 -4.51
C ILE A 70 -15.65 -4.39 -3.56
N ASN A 71 -15.74 -5.61 -4.09
CA ASN A 71 -15.90 -6.80 -3.24
C ASN A 71 -14.56 -7.09 -2.56
N ILE A 72 -14.42 -6.64 -1.32
CA ILE A 72 -13.24 -6.87 -0.50
C ILE A 72 -13.44 -8.15 0.28
N LYS A 73 -12.53 -9.10 0.10
CA LYS A 73 -12.45 -10.27 0.96
C LYS A 73 -11.65 -9.92 2.19
N TYR A 74 -12.18 -10.25 3.36
CA TYR A 74 -11.50 -9.97 4.63
C TYR A 74 -10.79 -11.20 5.20
N ASP A 75 -10.34 -12.10 4.34
CA ASP A 75 -9.61 -13.32 4.75
C ASP A 75 -8.25 -12.99 5.37
N ASN A 76 -7.64 -11.89 4.93
CA ASN A 76 -6.32 -11.44 5.36
C ASN A 76 -6.38 -10.14 6.19
N ILE A 77 -7.36 -10.02 7.09
CA ILE A 77 -7.44 -8.92 8.06
C ILE A 77 -7.11 -9.42 9.45
N PHE A 78 -6.23 -8.71 10.15
CA PHE A 78 -5.69 -9.11 11.43
C PHE A 78 -6.04 -8.10 12.53
N PHE A 79 -6.46 -8.64 13.68
CA PHE A 79 -6.82 -7.88 14.86
C PHE A 79 -6.23 -8.53 16.10
N LYS A 80 -5.94 -7.74 17.12
CA LYS A 80 -5.57 -8.28 18.45
C LYS A 80 -6.69 -9.15 19.02
N GLU A 81 -6.32 -10.21 19.74
CA GLU A 81 -7.22 -11.25 20.22
C GLU A 81 -8.48 -10.73 20.97
N LYS A 82 -8.37 -9.64 21.73
CA LYS A 82 -9.47 -9.08 22.52
C LYS A 82 -10.34 -8.07 21.79
N THR A 83 -10.24 -7.96 20.46
CA THR A 83 -11.00 -6.99 19.67
C THR A 83 -12.46 -7.42 19.54
N SER A 84 -13.40 -6.60 20.02
CA SER A 84 -14.84 -6.87 19.91
C SER A 84 -15.33 -6.84 18.45
N ASN A 85 -16.41 -7.57 18.14
CA ASN A 85 -16.98 -7.61 16.79
C ASN A 85 -17.41 -6.21 16.29
N VAL A 86 -17.96 -5.37 17.15
CA VAL A 86 -18.36 -4.00 16.82
C VAL A 86 -17.14 -3.18 16.36
N LYS A 87 -16.01 -3.28 17.10
CA LYS A 87 -14.78 -2.59 16.71
C LYS A 87 -14.20 -3.13 15.41
N LYS A 88 -14.22 -4.45 15.20
CA LYS A 88 -13.81 -5.08 13.94
C LYS A 88 -14.61 -4.54 12.77
N GLU A 89 -15.93 -4.46 12.89
CA GLU A 89 -16.80 -3.93 11.83
C GLU A 89 -16.55 -2.43 11.58
N ASN A 90 -16.37 -1.61 12.61
CA ASN A 90 -16.04 -0.20 12.43
C ASN A 90 -14.73 0.00 11.66
N ILE A 91 -13.70 -0.79 11.97
CA ILE A 91 -12.41 -0.74 11.27
C ILE A 91 -12.57 -1.23 9.81
N LYS A 92 -13.31 -2.31 9.57
CA LYS A 92 -13.60 -2.79 8.21
C LYS A 92 -14.34 -1.75 7.38
N ASN A 93 -15.33 -1.08 7.95
CA ASN A 93 -16.06 0.00 7.28
C ASN A 93 -15.14 1.18 6.92
N TYR A 94 -14.23 1.55 7.82
CA TYR A 94 -13.21 2.56 7.52
C TYR A 94 -12.30 2.12 6.36
N ILE A 95 -11.82 0.89 6.39
CA ILE A 95 -10.98 0.30 5.35
C ILE A 95 -11.71 0.28 4.00
N ASN A 96 -12.97 -0.17 3.97
CA ASN A 96 -13.79 -0.16 2.78
C ASN A 96 -13.86 1.24 2.15
N ASN A 97 -14.25 2.23 2.97
CA ASN A 97 -14.38 3.59 2.50
C ASN A 97 -13.06 4.15 1.94
N LYS A 98 -11.93 3.84 2.59
CA LYS A 98 -10.61 4.29 2.12
C LYS A 98 -10.21 3.62 0.80
N ILE A 99 -10.45 2.31 0.66
CA ILE A 99 -10.17 1.58 -0.58
C ILE A 99 -11.06 2.10 -1.71
N GLU A 100 -12.37 2.23 -1.49
CA GLU A 100 -13.31 2.77 -2.47
C GLU A 100 -12.91 4.17 -2.92
N ASN A 101 -12.59 5.04 -1.96
CA ASN A 101 -12.14 6.39 -2.26
C ASN A 101 -10.84 6.38 -3.09
N TYR A 102 -9.88 5.51 -2.76
CA TYR A 102 -8.63 5.40 -3.54
C TYR A 102 -8.91 5.02 -4.99
N PHE A 103 -9.73 3.99 -5.21
CA PHE A 103 -10.07 3.55 -6.57
C PHE A 103 -10.88 4.60 -7.34
N ASN A 104 -11.74 5.36 -6.66
CA ASN A 104 -12.46 6.48 -7.26
C ASN A 104 -11.50 7.60 -7.68
N LEU A 105 -10.50 7.95 -6.82
CA LEU A 105 -9.48 8.92 -7.17
C LEU A 105 -8.63 8.47 -8.38
N LEU A 106 -8.23 7.19 -8.44
CA LEU A 106 -7.55 6.63 -9.61
C LEU A 106 -8.37 6.83 -10.88
N LYS A 107 -9.66 6.57 -10.81
CA LYS A 107 -10.58 6.68 -11.93
C LYS A 107 -10.75 8.13 -12.38
N LEU A 108 -10.97 9.06 -11.44
CA LEU A 108 -11.07 10.49 -11.72
C LEU A 108 -9.78 11.07 -12.30
N SER A 109 -8.62 10.59 -11.82
CA SER A 109 -7.31 11.04 -12.30
C SER A 109 -6.90 10.41 -13.64
N GLY A 110 -7.64 9.42 -14.15
CA GLY A 110 -7.27 8.65 -15.34
C GLY A 110 -6.04 7.76 -15.16
N ILE A 111 -5.60 7.54 -13.91
CA ILE A 111 -4.43 6.71 -13.60
C ILE A 111 -4.85 5.23 -13.61
N THR A 112 -4.14 4.42 -14.39
CA THR A 112 -4.29 2.97 -14.38
C THR A 112 -3.08 2.32 -13.73
N LEU A 113 -3.31 1.60 -12.65
CA LEU A 113 -2.28 0.79 -12.01
C LEU A 113 -2.25 -0.61 -12.62
N HIS A 114 -1.06 -1.20 -12.66
CA HIS A 114 -0.86 -2.55 -13.15
C HIS A 114 -0.06 -3.36 -12.13
N ASN A 115 -0.57 -4.53 -11.75
CA ASN A 115 0.20 -5.44 -10.92
C ASN A 115 1.42 -5.94 -11.72
N LYS A 116 2.59 -5.73 -11.16
CA LYS A 116 3.89 -6.16 -11.74
C LYS A 116 4.48 -7.36 -11.01
N PHE A 117 3.76 -7.89 -10.01
CA PHE A 117 4.26 -8.91 -9.11
C PHE A 117 3.55 -10.23 -9.35
N GLY A 118 4.33 -11.30 -9.40
CA GLY A 118 3.83 -12.68 -9.41
C GLY A 118 3.86 -13.30 -8.02
N VAL A 119 3.10 -14.38 -7.84
CA VAL A 119 3.18 -15.22 -6.65
C VAL A 119 4.25 -16.28 -6.85
N HIS A 120 5.06 -16.55 -5.82
CA HIS A 120 6.18 -17.47 -5.86
C HIS A 120 5.98 -18.61 -4.86
N LEU A 121 6.25 -19.85 -5.28
CA LEU A 121 6.29 -20.98 -4.37
C LEU A 121 7.57 -20.89 -3.52
N VAL A 122 7.39 -20.79 -2.21
CA VAL A 122 8.47 -20.62 -1.23
C VAL A 122 8.17 -21.53 -0.04
N ASN A 123 9.06 -22.45 0.26
CA ASN A 123 8.88 -23.43 1.34
C ASN A 123 9.99 -23.41 2.38
N THR A 124 11.04 -22.62 2.15
CA THR A 124 12.20 -22.50 3.04
C THR A 124 12.60 -21.06 3.28
N ASN A 125 13.26 -20.79 4.40
CA ASN A 125 13.80 -19.46 4.72
C ASN A 125 14.82 -18.98 3.67
N LYS A 126 15.61 -19.88 3.07
CA LYS A 126 16.55 -19.52 1.99
C LYS A 126 15.84 -19.07 0.73
N GLU A 127 14.72 -19.71 0.38
CA GLU A 127 13.90 -19.27 -0.76
C GLU A 127 13.25 -17.92 -0.49
N ALA A 128 12.77 -17.68 0.75
CA ALA A 128 12.23 -16.37 1.14
C ALA A 128 13.28 -15.26 1.04
N GLN A 129 14.51 -15.50 1.48
CA GLN A 129 15.64 -14.58 1.34
C GLN A 129 16.03 -14.36 -0.14
N SER A 130 16.03 -15.42 -0.93
CA SER A 130 16.28 -15.33 -2.37
C SER A 130 15.23 -14.47 -3.07
N LEU A 131 13.93 -14.63 -2.71
CA LEU A 131 12.86 -13.80 -3.22
C LEU A 131 13.04 -12.33 -2.83
N ALA A 132 13.42 -12.04 -1.58
CA ALA A 132 13.73 -10.69 -1.12
C ALA A 132 14.89 -10.07 -1.93
N THR A 133 15.94 -10.84 -2.22
CA THR A 133 17.07 -10.40 -3.06
C THR A 133 16.63 -10.11 -4.49
N LYS A 134 15.84 -10.99 -5.10
CA LYS A 134 15.26 -10.77 -6.44
C LYS A 134 14.42 -9.50 -6.51
N LEU A 135 13.65 -9.24 -5.44
CA LEU A 135 12.82 -8.03 -5.36
C LEU A 135 13.67 -6.76 -5.23
N ARG A 136 14.78 -6.80 -4.47
CA ARG A 136 15.73 -5.68 -4.43
C ARG A 136 16.33 -5.37 -5.80
N ILE A 137 16.69 -6.42 -6.56
CA ILE A 137 17.20 -6.27 -7.94
C ILE A 137 16.11 -5.66 -8.84
N PHE A 138 14.87 -6.16 -8.73
CA PHE A 138 13.73 -5.60 -9.48
C PHE A 138 13.49 -4.12 -9.18
N PHE A 139 13.64 -3.71 -7.93
CA PHE A 139 13.57 -2.31 -7.50
C PHE A 139 14.84 -1.49 -7.81
N GLN A 140 15.85 -2.10 -8.42
CA GLN A 140 17.14 -1.48 -8.72
C GLN A 140 17.86 -0.92 -7.47
N ILE A 141 17.71 -1.61 -6.33
CA ILE A 141 18.38 -1.26 -5.08
C ILE A 141 19.66 -2.08 -4.97
N PRO A 142 20.83 -1.46 -4.74
CA PRO A 142 22.05 -2.21 -4.45
C PRO A 142 21.80 -3.20 -3.29
N ILE A 143 22.37 -4.42 -3.42
CA ILE A 143 22.05 -5.51 -2.50
C ILE A 143 22.39 -5.14 -1.05
N GLU A 144 23.48 -4.40 -0.83
CA GLU A 144 23.92 -3.96 0.49
C GLU A 144 23.33 -2.62 0.96
N ALA A 145 22.66 -1.84 0.09
CA ALA A 145 22.18 -0.51 0.46
C ALA A 145 20.91 -0.55 1.32
N PRO A 146 20.70 0.41 2.23
CA PRO A 146 19.43 0.56 2.92
C PRO A 146 18.33 1.00 1.95
N ILE A 147 17.10 0.61 2.21
CA ILE A 147 15.93 1.18 1.54
C ILE A 147 15.56 2.46 2.29
N HIS A 148 15.69 3.63 1.68
CA HIS A 148 15.47 4.90 2.36
C HIS A 148 14.00 5.11 2.76
N ASN A 149 13.07 4.89 1.84
CA ASN A 149 11.63 4.97 2.09
C ASN A 149 10.94 3.79 1.39
N LEU A 150 10.52 2.80 2.17
CA LEU A 150 9.89 1.60 1.64
C LEU A 150 8.50 1.89 1.08
N ILE A 151 7.70 2.68 1.77
CA ILE A 151 6.33 2.99 1.36
C ILE A 151 6.35 3.70 0.00
N TYR A 152 7.14 4.77 -0.13
CA TYR A 152 7.29 5.49 -1.40
C TYR A 152 7.77 4.60 -2.55
N LEU A 153 8.73 3.70 -2.26
CA LEU A 153 9.22 2.73 -3.24
C LEU A 153 8.10 1.82 -3.76
N LEU A 154 7.28 1.27 -2.85
CA LEU A 154 6.20 0.36 -3.20
C LEU A 154 5.07 1.08 -3.92
N GLU A 155 4.71 2.28 -3.51
CA GLU A 155 3.71 3.11 -4.19
C GLU A 155 4.12 3.43 -5.64
N ASN A 156 5.41 3.68 -5.90
CA ASN A 156 5.93 3.88 -7.27
C ASN A 156 5.92 2.61 -8.12
N HIS A 157 5.76 1.45 -7.47
CA HIS A 157 5.61 0.16 -8.16
C HIS A 157 4.17 -0.35 -8.18
N ASN A 158 3.19 0.56 -8.04
CA ASN A 158 1.77 0.27 -8.14
C ASN A 158 1.20 -0.62 -7.01
N ILE A 159 1.79 -0.58 -5.84
CA ILE A 159 1.22 -1.16 -4.63
C ILE A 159 0.49 -0.03 -3.88
N ILE A 160 -0.77 -0.24 -3.57
CA ILE A 160 -1.54 0.71 -2.76
C ILE A 160 -1.19 0.48 -1.29
N ILE A 161 -0.66 1.51 -0.64
CA ILE A 161 -0.39 1.50 0.79
C ILE A 161 -1.34 2.50 1.47
N LEU A 162 -2.05 2.07 2.50
CA LEU A 162 -2.94 2.92 3.30
C LEU A 162 -2.68 2.72 4.79
N THR A 163 -3.06 3.68 5.59
CA THR A 163 -2.95 3.59 7.05
C THR A 163 -4.31 3.75 7.73
N VAL A 164 -4.49 3.03 8.85
CA VAL A 164 -5.63 3.20 9.74
C VAL A 164 -5.18 4.03 10.95
N PRO A 165 -5.72 5.26 11.14
CA PRO A 165 -5.33 6.13 12.24
C PRO A 165 -5.58 5.50 13.60
N LYS A 166 -4.75 5.82 14.60
CA LYS A 166 -4.88 5.31 15.97
C LYS A 166 -6.25 5.61 16.60
N LYS A 167 -6.84 6.77 16.26
CA LYS A 167 -8.21 7.15 16.70
C LYS A 167 -9.31 6.19 16.20
N VAL A 168 -9.08 5.48 15.08
CA VAL A 168 -10.02 4.50 14.50
C VAL A 168 -9.70 3.10 15.01
N SER A 169 -8.41 2.74 14.98
CA SER A 169 -7.95 1.39 15.34
C SER A 169 -7.87 1.15 16.84
N GLU A 170 -7.74 2.20 17.65
CA GLU A 170 -7.45 2.14 19.11
C GLU A 170 -6.29 1.18 19.44
N GLY A 171 -5.39 0.96 18.49
CA GLY A 171 -4.29 0.00 18.61
C GLY A 171 -4.70 -1.47 18.54
N LEU A 172 -5.92 -1.78 18.07
CA LEU A 172 -6.48 -3.13 17.99
C LEU A 172 -6.37 -3.75 16.58
N PHE A 173 -6.07 -2.96 15.57
CA PHE A 173 -5.84 -3.40 14.19
C PHE A 173 -4.36 -3.71 14.00
N GLU A 174 -4.04 -4.85 13.40
CA GLU A 174 -2.67 -5.27 13.13
C GLU A 174 -2.31 -5.14 11.66
N GLY A 175 -3.28 -5.27 10.75
CA GLY A 175 -3.07 -5.04 9.33
C GLY A 175 -4.07 -5.76 8.43
N PHE A 176 -3.95 -5.45 7.15
CA PHE A 176 -4.74 -6.04 6.07
C PHE A 176 -3.90 -6.06 4.79
N PHE A 177 -4.03 -7.12 4.01
CA PHE A 177 -3.47 -7.18 2.66
C PHE A 177 -4.39 -8.00 1.74
N GLU A 178 -4.50 -7.57 0.49
CA GLU A 178 -5.32 -8.27 -0.51
C GLU A 178 -4.94 -7.82 -1.93
N ILE A 179 -5.29 -8.62 -2.93
CA ILE A 179 -5.24 -8.21 -4.35
C ILE A 179 -6.64 -7.80 -4.77
N ILE A 180 -6.87 -6.50 -4.91
CA ILE A 180 -8.16 -5.91 -5.25
C ILE A 180 -8.12 -5.39 -6.68
N ASN A 181 -9.02 -5.85 -7.54
CA ASN A 181 -9.02 -5.49 -8.97
C ASN A 181 -7.65 -5.70 -9.64
N ASN A 182 -6.96 -6.77 -9.29
CA ASN A 182 -5.59 -7.09 -9.73
C ASN A 182 -4.53 -6.08 -9.30
N ILE A 183 -4.75 -5.32 -8.21
CA ILE A 183 -3.78 -4.40 -7.63
C ILE A 183 -3.47 -4.83 -6.20
N PRO A 184 -2.19 -4.97 -5.82
CA PRO A 184 -1.82 -5.25 -4.43
C PRO A 184 -2.18 -4.06 -3.53
N VAL A 185 -2.86 -4.35 -2.43
CA VAL A 185 -3.25 -3.38 -1.41
C VAL A 185 -2.72 -3.86 -0.06
N ILE A 186 -2.01 -3.00 0.64
CA ILE A 186 -1.51 -3.24 2.00
C ILE A 186 -2.02 -2.10 2.89
N ILE A 187 -2.63 -2.44 4.01
CA ILE A 187 -3.11 -1.47 4.98
C ILE A 187 -2.52 -1.82 6.35
N VAL A 188 -1.87 -0.86 6.96
CA VAL A 188 -1.22 -1.01 8.26
C VAL A 188 -1.75 0.03 9.26
N PRO A 189 -1.63 -0.21 10.58
CA PRO A 189 -1.90 0.85 11.53
C PRO A 189 -0.94 2.03 11.32
N ALA A 190 -1.45 3.24 11.46
CA ALA A 190 -0.61 4.42 11.55
C ALA A 190 0.20 4.34 12.85
N ALA A 191 1.51 4.35 12.74
CA ALA A 191 2.43 4.20 13.86
C ALA A 191 3.12 5.52 14.20
N GLU A 192 3.30 5.78 15.49
CA GLU A 192 4.12 6.90 15.99
C GLU A 192 5.61 6.67 15.68
N ASN A 193 5.97 5.40 15.48
CA ASN A 193 7.32 4.98 15.14
C ASN A 193 7.30 4.12 13.87
N GLY A 194 8.00 4.57 12.83
CA GLY A 194 8.02 3.95 11.51
C GLY A 194 8.64 2.55 11.45
N TYR A 195 9.40 2.10 12.46
CA TYR A 195 10.06 0.78 12.45
C TYR A 195 9.06 -0.37 12.36
N GLU A 196 7.99 -0.31 13.16
CA GLU A 196 6.97 -1.34 13.18
C GLU A 196 6.13 -1.30 11.89
N GLN A 197 5.69 -0.11 11.49
CA GLN A 197 4.93 0.09 10.26
C GLN A 197 5.69 -0.40 9.03
N ARG A 198 6.97 -0.03 8.90
CA ARG A 198 7.85 -0.45 7.82
C ARG A 198 8.03 -1.98 7.78
N TYR A 199 8.20 -2.61 8.95
CA TYR A 199 8.30 -4.05 9.04
C TYR A 199 7.00 -4.74 8.63
N LEU A 200 5.84 -4.24 9.08
CA LEU A 200 4.54 -4.79 8.71
C LEU A 200 4.27 -4.67 7.21
N VAL A 201 4.59 -3.53 6.60
CA VAL A 201 4.49 -3.34 5.14
C VAL A 201 5.35 -4.36 4.40
N ALA A 202 6.58 -4.58 4.83
CA ALA A 202 7.46 -5.58 4.23
C ALA A 202 6.95 -7.01 4.44
N LYS A 203 6.39 -7.34 5.63
CA LYS A 203 5.80 -8.64 5.94
C LYS A 203 4.58 -8.91 5.05
N TYR A 204 3.65 -7.97 4.95
CA TYR A 204 2.46 -8.15 4.13
C TYR A 204 2.76 -8.17 2.63
N LEU A 205 3.82 -7.50 2.19
CA LEU A 205 4.34 -7.70 0.84
C LEU A 205 4.80 -9.16 0.64
N GLY A 206 5.51 -9.73 1.61
CA GLY A 206 5.87 -11.15 1.61
C GLY A 206 4.65 -12.06 1.54
N GLU A 207 3.62 -11.79 2.34
CA GLU A 207 2.36 -12.53 2.33
C GLU A 207 1.64 -12.49 0.96
N LEU A 208 1.71 -11.36 0.24
CA LEU A 208 1.15 -11.22 -1.10
C LEU A 208 1.95 -11.99 -2.17
N LEU A 209 3.26 -12.10 -2.00
CA LEU A 209 4.16 -12.69 -2.99
C LEU A 209 4.44 -14.18 -2.77
N ILE A 210 4.24 -14.69 -1.56
CA ILE A 210 4.56 -16.06 -1.18
C ILE A 210 3.31 -16.95 -1.22
N MET A 211 3.43 -18.05 -1.94
CA MET A 211 2.58 -19.24 -1.80
C MET A 211 3.42 -20.34 -1.15
N SER A 212 2.89 -20.99 -0.12
CA SER A 212 3.63 -22.02 0.61
C SER A 212 2.71 -23.14 1.09
N ASN A 213 3.26 -24.34 1.16
CA ASN A 213 2.66 -25.48 1.85
C ASN A 213 3.05 -25.57 3.33
N ASN A 214 3.98 -24.70 3.76
CA ASN A 214 4.50 -24.60 5.12
C ASN A 214 3.94 -23.37 5.84
N ASN A 215 4.55 -22.99 6.96
CA ASN A 215 4.20 -21.77 7.70
C ASN A 215 4.49 -20.49 6.86
N LYS A 216 3.50 -20.05 6.10
CA LYS A 216 3.59 -18.88 5.21
C LYS A 216 3.93 -17.61 5.97
N GLU A 217 3.36 -17.42 7.17
CA GLU A 217 3.61 -16.25 8.00
C GLU A 217 5.09 -16.14 8.40
N GLU A 218 5.70 -17.22 8.85
CA GLU A 218 7.11 -17.26 9.21
C GLU A 218 8.02 -16.96 8.00
N LEU A 219 7.66 -17.50 6.83
CA LEU A 219 8.39 -17.23 5.58
C LEU A 219 8.26 -15.76 5.16
N ALA A 220 7.08 -15.15 5.31
CA ALA A 220 6.87 -13.73 5.04
C ALA A 220 7.64 -12.84 6.01
N GLU A 221 7.74 -13.21 7.28
CA GLU A 221 8.59 -12.52 8.25
C GLU A 221 10.07 -12.61 7.91
N ASN A 222 10.53 -13.81 7.50
CA ASN A 222 11.93 -13.99 7.06
C ASN A 222 12.22 -13.18 5.80
N PHE A 223 11.29 -13.17 4.83
CA PHE A 223 11.34 -12.33 3.64
C PHE A 223 11.44 -10.83 4.03
N ALA A 224 10.59 -10.35 4.94
CA ALA A 224 10.59 -8.95 5.35
C ALA A 224 11.93 -8.53 5.95
N ARG A 225 12.48 -9.35 6.86
CA ARG A 225 13.80 -9.09 7.44
C ARG A 225 14.91 -9.13 6.39
N ALA A 226 14.85 -10.07 5.44
CA ALA A 226 15.85 -10.17 4.38
C ALA A 226 15.74 -9.00 3.36
N LEU A 227 14.53 -8.53 3.08
CA LEU A 227 14.30 -7.37 2.22
C LEU A 227 14.90 -6.10 2.84
N LEU A 228 14.66 -5.89 4.13
CA LEU A 228 15.11 -4.70 4.86
C LEU A 228 16.59 -4.77 5.26
N MET A 229 17.09 -5.97 5.57
CA MET A 229 18.44 -6.26 6.09
C MET A 229 19.06 -7.41 5.29
N PRO A 230 19.60 -7.15 4.09
CA PRO A 230 20.19 -8.21 3.28
C PRO A 230 21.43 -8.79 3.94
N GLU A 231 21.65 -10.10 3.75
CA GLU A 231 22.78 -10.84 4.32
C GLU A 231 24.12 -10.14 4.09
N LYS A 232 24.35 -9.65 2.87
CA LYS A 232 25.59 -8.97 2.50
C LYS A 232 25.85 -7.73 3.37
N SER A 233 24.82 -6.92 3.67
CA SER A 233 24.99 -5.75 4.53
C SER A 233 25.34 -6.12 5.96
N LEU A 234 24.72 -7.18 6.48
CA LEU A 234 25.04 -7.67 7.84
C LEU A 234 26.48 -8.16 7.93
N LYS A 235 26.95 -8.91 6.91
CA LYS A 235 28.32 -9.41 6.89
C LYS A 235 29.36 -8.30 6.75
N ILE A 236 29.04 -7.24 6.04
CA ILE A 236 29.90 -6.04 5.94
C ILE A 236 30.04 -5.37 7.32
N GLU A 237 28.93 -5.16 8.02
CA GLU A 237 28.90 -4.41 9.28
C GLU A 237 29.37 -5.25 10.50
N PHE A 238 28.94 -6.52 10.54
CA PHE A 238 29.17 -7.36 11.72
C PHE A 238 30.19 -8.49 11.50
N GLY A 239 30.60 -8.78 10.24
CA GLY A 239 31.43 -9.91 9.88
C GLY A 239 30.67 -11.23 9.77
N GLU A 240 31.38 -12.32 9.47
CA GLU A 240 30.77 -13.65 9.22
C GLU A 240 30.31 -14.34 10.52
N LYS A 241 31.07 -14.22 11.60
CA LYS A 241 30.75 -14.81 12.92
C LYS A 241 31.28 -13.93 14.05
N ARG A 242 30.45 -13.74 15.07
CA ARG A 242 30.79 -12.90 16.23
C ARG A 242 30.42 -13.61 17.52
N THR A 243 31.35 -13.64 18.43
CA THR A 243 31.14 -14.12 19.81
C THR A 243 30.54 -13.02 20.70
N LYS A 244 30.72 -11.74 20.33
CA LYS A 244 30.17 -10.57 21.04
C LYS A 244 29.95 -9.44 20.07
N ILE A 245 28.78 -8.76 20.19
CA ILE A 245 28.47 -7.54 19.47
C ILE A 245 28.31 -6.42 20.48
N HIS A 246 28.90 -5.28 20.22
CA HIS A 246 28.67 -4.08 21.02
C HIS A 246 27.32 -3.46 20.62
N PHE A 247 26.53 -3.02 21.60
CA PHE A 247 25.17 -2.53 21.32
C PHE A 247 25.17 -1.30 20.40
N ASN A 248 26.22 -0.46 20.44
CA ASN A 248 26.32 0.68 19.51
C ASN A 248 26.43 0.27 18.04
N GLU A 249 26.94 -0.93 17.73
CA GLU A 249 26.92 -1.47 16.35
C GLU A 249 25.48 -1.73 15.91
N ILE A 250 24.64 -2.27 16.81
CA ILE A 250 23.22 -2.48 16.57
C ILE A 250 22.49 -1.14 16.37
N ILE A 251 22.78 -0.13 17.20
CA ILE A 251 22.23 1.22 17.06
C ILE A 251 22.58 1.81 15.69
N ALA A 252 23.85 1.77 15.31
CA ALA A 252 24.33 2.31 14.05
C ALA A 252 23.62 1.64 12.85
N TYR A 253 23.58 0.30 12.84
CA TYR A 253 22.90 -0.46 11.80
C TYR A 253 21.39 -0.16 11.75
N SER A 254 20.73 -0.17 12.91
CA SER A 254 19.29 0.16 13.03
C SER A 254 18.97 1.54 12.46
N ASN A 255 19.78 2.55 12.80
CA ASN A 255 19.59 3.91 12.30
C ASN A 255 19.78 4.02 10.79
N THR A 256 20.73 3.28 10.23
CA THR A 256 21.01 3.28 8.79
C THR A 256 19.92 2.56 8.00
N TYR A 257 19.53 1.37 8.45
CA TYR A 257 18.57 0.53 7.74
C TYR A 257 17.10 0.77 8.14
N LYS A 258 16.87 1.62 9.15
CA LYS A 258 15.55 1.92 9.69
C LYS A 258 14.78 0.65 10.08
N VAL A 259 15.41 -0.15 10.92
CA VAL A 259 14.91 -1.43 11.45
C VAL A 259 15.04 -1.49 12.96
N SER A 260 14.13 -2.13 13.67
CA SER A 260 14.18 -2.19 15.13
C SER A 260 15.38 -3.02 15.62
N TYR A 261 15.91 -2.68 16.80
CA TYR A 261 17.01 -3.43 17.43
C TYR A 261 16.70 -4.92 17.54
N LYS A 262 15.47 -5.28 17.90
CA LYS A 262 15.03 -6.68 18.01
C LYS A 262 15.06 -7.39 16.66
N ASN A 263 14.69 -6.71 15.58
CA ASN A 263 14.75 -7.27 14.23
C ASN A 263 16.21 -7.43 13.76
N VAL A 264 17.11 -6.51 14.11
CA VAL A 264 18.56 -6.67 13.84
C VAL A 264 19.09 -7.91 14.55
N VAL A 265 18.84 -8.07 15.85
CA VAL A 265 19.28 -9.23 16.64
C VAL A 265 18.70 -10.54 16.07
N LYS A 266 17.41 -10.55 15.71
CA LYS A 266 16.76 -11.70 15.10
C LYS A 266 17.41 -12.07 13.78
N ARG A 267 17.71 -11.08 12.94
CA ARG A 267 18.32 -11.29 11.62
C ARG A 267 19.77 -11.78 11.72
N LEU A 268 20.55 -11.23 12.66
CA LEU A 268 21.92 -11.72 12.94
C LEU A 268 21.93 -13.19 13.39
N LEU A 269 20.93 -13.61 14.15
CA LEU A 269 20.78 -15.01 14.56
C LEU A 269 20.38 -15.89 13.36
N GLU A 270 19.46 -15.45 12.52
CA GLU A 270 19.01 -16.17 11.31
C GLU A 270 20.18 -16.42 10.34
N GLU A 271 21.10 -15.46 10.21
CA GLU A 271 22.30 -15.59 9.37
C GLU A 271 23.46 -16.32 10.06
N GLY A 272 23.26 -16.75 11.30
CA GLY A 272 24.29 -17.47 12.06
C GLY A 272 25.50 -16.61 12.41
N ILE A 273 25.40 -15.29 12.31
CA ILE A 273 26.45 -14.35 12.72
C ILE A 273 26.63 -14.37 14.23
N ILE A 274 25.54 -14.52 14.98
CA ILE A 274 25.54 -14.68 16.43
C ILE A 274 24.87 -15.98 16.87
N THR A 275 25.18 -16.44 18.06
CA THR A 275 24.55 -17.61 18.67
C THR A 275 23.20 -17.25 19.32
N ALA A 276 22.34 -18.25 19.55
CA ALA A 276 21.06 -18.09 20.27
C ALA A 276 21.27 -17.50 21.69
N SER A 277 22.34 -17.88 22.36
CA SER A 277 22.71 -17.34 23.68
C SER A 277 23.01 -15.84 23.60
N ASN A 278 23.78 -15.40 22.60
CA ASN A 278 24.07 -13.97 22.40
C ASN A 278 22.84 -13.18 22.04
N ALA A 279 21.97 -13.70 21.16
CA ALA A 279 20.70 -13.06 20.80
C ALA A 279 19.81 -12.88 22.05
N LYS A 280 19.66 -13.91 22.87
CA LYS A 280 18.91 -13.86 24.13
C LYS A 280 19.46 -12.79 25.08
N TYR A 281 20.78 -12.79 25.30
CA TYR A 281 21.43 -11.82 26.17
C TYR A 281 21.26 -10.38 25.69
N THR A 282 21.44 -10.14 24.39
CA THR A 282 21.25 -8.82 23.78
C THR A 282 19.80 -8.33 23.92
N ASN A 283 18.81 -9.20 23.70
CA ASN A 283 17.38 -8.84 23.89
C ASN A 283 17.06 -8.52 25.37
N ILE A 284 17.65 -9.26 26.33
CA ILE A 284 17.51 -8.95 27.75
C ILE A 284 18.11 -7.57 28.04
N TYR A 285 19.27 -7.25 27.49
CA TYR A 285 19.93 -5.97 27.66
C TYR A 285 19.06 -4.81 27.12
N ILE A 286 18.51 -4.95 25.90
CA ILE A 286 17.59 -3.97 25.30
C ILE A 286 16.40 -3.71 26.22
N ASN A 287 15.73 -4.76 26.68
CA ASN A 287 14.53 -4.64 27.50
C ASN A 287 14.84 -4.06 28.90
N LYS A 288 15.93 -4.51 29.55
CA LYS A 288 16.32 -4.05 30.89
C LYS A 288 16.67 -2.55 30.93
N ASN A 289 17.24 -2.04 29.86
CA ASN A 289 17.67 -0.65 29.77
C ASN A 289 16.64 0.26 29.08
N ASN A 290 15.44 -0.24 28.77
CA ASN A 290 14.38 0.50 28.08
C ASN A 290 14.89 1.25 26.84
N LEU A 291 15.70 0.56 26.04
CA LEU A 291 16.32 1.18 24.87
C LEU A 291 15.33 1.27 23.72
N HIS A 292 15.21 2.45 23.17
CA HIS A 292 14.29 2.78 22.08
C HIS A 292 15.05 3.31 20.87
N GLU A 293 14.55 3.01 19.71
CA GLU A 293 15.05 3.53 18.45
C GLU A 293 14.70 5.02 18.27
N ILE A 294 15.46 5.72 17.46
CA ILE A 294 15.17 7.12 17.07
C ILE A 294 13.95 7.13 16.17
N ALA A 295 12.86 7.74 16.63
CA ALA A 295 11.61 7.79 15.88
C ALA A 295 11.79 8.39 14.49
N PHE A 296 11.11 7.81 13.50
CA PHE A 296 10.95 8.34 12.15
C PHE A 296 9.56 7.95 11.64
N THR A 297 9.11 8.57 10.55
CA THR A 297 7.84 8.26 9.90
C THR A 297 8.06 7.99 8.42
N GLU A 298 7.28 7.04 7.89
CA GLU A 298 7.10 6.82 6.46
C GLU A 298 5.59 6.81 6.20
N GLU A 299 5.10 7.84 5.51
CA GLU A 299 3.66 7.98 5.26
C GLU A 299 3.32 7.68 3.80
N PRO A 300 2.19 7.00 3.52
CA PRO A 300 1.65 6.89 2.17
C PRO A 300 1.32 8.27 1.61
N TYR A 301 1.76 8.55 0.40
CA TYR A 301 1.62 9.88 -0.20
C TYR A 301 0.72 9.91 -1.43
N ASN A 302 0.58 8.79 -2.15
CA ASN A 302 -0.12 8.79 -3.43
C ASN A 302 -1.60 9.13 -3.33
N TYR A 303 -2.28 8.75 -2.23
CA TYR A 303 -3.68 9.13 -2.01
C TYR A 303 -3.84 10.64 -1.95
N GLU A 304 -3.10 11.31 -1.07
CA GLU A 304 -3.15 12.75 -0.89
C GLU A 304 -2.70 13.52 -2.13
N LYS A 305 -1.63 13.05 -2.77
CA LYS A 305 -1.13 13.62 -4.01
C LYS A 305 -2.19 13.62 -5.12
N MET A 306 -2.92 12.51 -5.30
CA MET A 306 -4.02 12.43 -6.25
C MET A 306 -5.16 13.37 -5.86
N LEU A 307 -5.56 13.33 -4.58
CA LEU A 307 -6.62 14.16 -4.05
C LEU A 307 -6.35 15.66 -4.27
N TYR A 308 -5.19 16.16 -3.82
CA TYR A 308 -4.83 17.58 -3.99
C TYR A 308 -4.69 17.99 -5.46
N LYS A 309 -4.19 17.09 -6.31
CA LYS A 309 -4.14 17.35 -7.76
C LYS A 309 -5.54 17.50 -8.35
N LEU A 310 -6.49 16.64 -7.97
CA LEU A 310 -7.86 16.71 -8.45
C LEU A 310 -8.61 17.93 -7.91
N ILE A 311 -8.36 18.33 -6.66
CA ILE A 311 -8.87 19.59 -6.09
C ILE A 311 -8.32 20.80 -6.88
N ALA A 312 -7.01 20.85 -7.11
CA ALA A 312 -6.38 21.93 -7.87
C ALA A 312 -6.90 22.01 -9.33
N GLN A 313 -7.36 20.91 -9.90
CA GLN A 313 -7.97 20.85 -11.22
C GLN A 313 -9.48 21.17 -11.21
N GLY A 314 -10.09 21.44 -10.04
CA GLY A 314 -11.53 21.67 -9.91
C GLY A 314 -12.40 20.43 -10.16
N LEU A 315 -11.81 19.22 -10.10
CA LEU A 315 -12.49 17.97 -10.31
C LEU A 315 -13.14 17.41 -9.02
N ILE A 316 -12.69 17.88 -7.87
CA ILE A 316 -13.18 17.55 -6.53
C ILE A 316 -13.23 18.85 -5.72
N GLN A 317 -14.31 19.02 -4.93
CA GLN A 317 -14.42 20.15 -4.00
C GLN A 317 -13.60 19.89 -2.74
N SER A 318 -13.13 20.97 -2.10
CA SER A 318 -12.25 20.89 -0.90
C SER A 318 -12.95 20.38 0.36
N ASP A 319 -14.27 20.28 0.37
CA ASP A 319 -15.11 19.75 1.45
C ASP A 319 -15.70 18.36 1.13
N SER A 320 -15.17 17.68 0.13
CA SER A 320 -15.66 16.40 -0.36
C SER A 320 -15.40 15.24 0.63
N LYS A 321 -16.15 14.14 0.46
CA LYS A 321 -16.01 12.88 1.23
C LYS A 321 -14.62 12.22 1.13
N TYR A 322 -13.75 12.71 0.27
CA TYR A 322 -12.40 12.16 0.06
C TYR A 322 -11.37 12.72 1.05
N ILE A 323 -11.68 13.80 1.77
CA ILE A 323 -10.86 14.41 2.82
C ILE A 323 -11.23 13.79 4.16
#